data_24c9373b83969f3c52889caaff099975
#
_entry.id   24c9373b83969f3c52889caaff099975
#
_cell.length_a   1.000
_cell.length_b   1.000
_cell.length_c   1.000
_cell.angle_alpha   90.00
_cell.angle_beta   90.00
_cell.angle_gamma   90.00
#
_symmetry.space_group_name_H-M   'P 1'
#
loop_
_entity.id
_entity.type
_entity.pdbx_description
1 polymer ?
#
loop_
_entity_poly.entity_id
_entity_poly.type
_entity_poly.pdbx_seq_one_letter_code
_entity_poly.pdbx_strand_id
1 'polypeptide(L)'
;MKKLVLSLFVLASLAATAQEAKDFTVNGTLQNIALPVNKVFYSYRADGVTVRDSIAPADGKYSFSGKIAEPLMVTIFVRYKNDAEGKPIKMLQPRDYASVFVAPGTVQVSSVDSFSNVKVKGSKAHEAYLALTEKTKPVNDKMQTANKEYSAAYKAKDSAAMKTLDATFDALDAEMKEVYKAYLTANNNSPIAMYTLGQMAGWDINPEVVEPIYKGLAEAARATPSGKAFAGKIETAKKTAVGAMAMDFTQNDTLDVPVSLSNFKGKYVLIDFWASWCGPCRQENPNVVKAFQTYNAKGFTVLGVSLDQPGAKDKWIKAVHDDNLTWTQVSDLKYWDNQVAKQYGIQAIPQNFL
;
A
#
# COMPACT_ATOMS: atom_id res chain seq x y z
N MET A 1 -7.58 68.54 15.23
CA MET A 1 -6.54 67.53 15.50
C MET A 1 -7.19 66.14 15.47
N LYS A 2 -7.10 65.46 14.35
CA LYS A 2 -7.66 64.08 14.18
C LYS A 2 -6.53 63.10 14.48
N LYS A 3 -6.68 62.29 15.51
CA LYS A 3 -5.76 61.23 15.86
C LYS A 3 -6.05 60.00 14.98
N LEU A 4 -5.09 59.67 14.12
CA LEU A 4 -5.09 58.45 13.31
C LEU A 4 -4.59 57.30 14.17
N VAL A 5 -5.45 56.34 14.48
CA VAL A 5 -5.08 55.08 15.14
C VAL A 5 -4.68 54.07 14.06
N LEU A 6 -3.40 53.81 13.97
CA LEU A 6 -2.84 52.80 13.06
C LEU A 6 -2.91 51.44 13.76
N SER A 7 -3.89 50.61 13.37
CA SER A 7 -3.98 49.22 13.84
C SER A 7 -2.99 48.36 13.07
N LEU A 8 -1.93 47.93 13.74
CA LEU A 8 -0.97 46.95 13.22
C LEU A 8 -1.59 45.56 13.25
N PHE A 9 -2.07 45.06 12.15
CA PHE A 9 -2.41 43.65 11.98
C PHE A 9 -1.11 42.85 11.87
N VAL A 10 -0.71 42.15 12.94
CA VAL A 10 0.34 41.14 12.88
C VAL A 10 -0.27 39.89 12.23
N LEU A 11 -0.03 39.69 10.95
CA LEU A 11 -0.27 38.41 10.27
C LEU A 11 0.79 37.42 10.78
N ALA A 12 0.43 36.63 11.80
CA ALA A 12 1.18 35.43 12.14
C ALA A 12 1.00 34.42 11.00
N SER A 13 1.94 34.39 10.08
CA SER A 13 2.07 33.31 9.12
C SER A 13 2.40 32.01 9.89
N LEU A 14 1.42 31.15 10.08
CA LEU A 14 1.64 29.75 10.45
C LEU A 14 2.40 29.10 9.29
N ALA A 15 3.72 29.22 9.31
CA ALA A 15 4.57 28.37 8.49
C ALA A 15 4.38 26.95 9.03
N ALA A 16 3.62 26.13 8.29
CA ALA A 16 3.60 24.70 8.50
C ALA A 16 5.05 24.22 8.24
N THR A 17 5.83 24.06 9.32
CA THR A 17 7.17 23.49 9.22
C THR A 17 7.04 22.07 8.72
N ALA A 18 7.35 21.83 7.46
CA ALA A 18 7.60 20.48 6.98
C ALA A 18 8.70 19.91 7.88
N GLN A 19 8.50 18.72 8.42
CA GLN A 19 9.50 18.06 9.25
C GLN A 19 10.75 17.84 8.39
N GLU A 20 11.85 18.49 8.78
CA GLU A 20 13.11 18.45 8.00
C GLU A 20 13.67 17.02 7.98
N ALA A 21 14.04 16.55 6.80
CA ALA A 21 14.65 15.24 6.63
C ALA A 21 16.03 15.22 7.30
N LYS A 22 16.28 14.21 8.17
CA LYS A 22 17.52 14.02 8.91
C LYS A 22 18.24 12.76 8.45
N ASP A 23 19.54 12.75 8.60
CA ASP A 23 20.37 11.62 8.23
C ASP A 23 20.09 10.39 9.11
N PHE A 24 20.04 9.22 8.48
CA PHE A 24 20.13 7.93 9.16
C PHE A 24 21.30 7.14 8.57
N THR A 25 21.87 6.26 9.37
CA THR A 25 22.91 5.31 8.95
C THR A 25 22.61 3.92 9.50
N VAL A 26 22.64 2.92 8.65
CA VAL A 26 22.57 1.52 9.06
C VAL A 26 23.97 0.92 8.96
N ASN A 27 24.48 0.41 10.08
CA ASN A 27 25.71 -0.36 10.13
C ASN A 27 25.38 -1.82 10.37
N GLY A 28 25.67 -2.69 9.40
CA GLY A 28 25.37 -4.10 9.45
C GLY A 28 26.60 -4.96 9.67
N THR A 29 26.42 -6.07 10.40
CA THR A 29 27.44 -7.13 10.57
C THR A 29 26.84 -8.48 10.21
N LEU A 30 27.63 -9.32 9.55
CA LEU A 30 27.30 -10.67 9.12
C LEU A 30 28.15 -11.65 9.92
N GLN A 31 27.53 -12.50 10.75
CA GLN A 31 28.22 -13.44 11.62
C GLN A 31 27.72 -14.86 11.31
N ASN A 32 28.64 -15.78 11.11
CA ASN A 32 28.36 -17.21 10.86
C ASN A 32 27.39 -17.45 9.70
N ILE A 33 27.37 -16.58 8.69
CA ILE A 33 26.52 -16.78 7.51
C ILE A 33 27.12 -17.91 6.68
N ALA A 34 26.36 -18.99 6.48
CA ALA A 34 26.84 -20.22 5.86
C ALA A 34 27.37 -20.04 4.42
N LEU A 35 26.79 -19.12 3.67
CA LEU A 35 27.18 -18.85 2.28
C LEU A 35 27.78 -17.45 2.15
N PRO A 36 28.84 -17.28 1.34
CA PRO A 36 29.48 -16.00 1.16
C PRO A 36 28.53 -15.00 0.47
N VAL A 37 28.22 -13.92 1.17
CA VAL A 37 27.37 -12.84 0.67
C VAL A 37 28.10 -12.06 -0.42
N ASN A 38 27.45 -11.92 -1.59
CA ASN A 38 27.96 -11.13 -2.71
C ASN A 38 27.58 -9.67 -2.55
N LYS A 39 26.28 -9.41 -2.33
CA LYS A 39 25.73 -8.06 -2.16
C LYS A 39 24.64 -8.05 -1.12
N VAL A 40 24.57 -6.96 -0.38
CA VAL A 40 23.46 -6.57 0.47
C VAL A 40 22.65 -5.52 -0.28
N PHE A 41 21.39 -5.81 -0.54
CA PHE A 41 20.44 -4.89 -1.17
C PHE A 41 19.58 -4.27 -0.10
N TYR A 42 19.20 -3.02 -0.28
CA TYR A 42 18.23 -2.38 0.57
C TYR A 42 17.19 -1.59 -0.23
N SER A 43 16.00 -1.47 0.32
CA SER A 43 14.91 -0.72 -0.29
C SER A 43 14.06 -0.09 0.80
N TYR A 44 13.70 1.18 0.61
CA TYR A 44 12.74 1.90 1.43
C TYR A 44 11.98 2.93 0.60
N ARG A 45 10.89 3.44 1.14
CA ARG A 45 10.10 4.49 0.50
C ARG A 45 10.08 5.72 1.40
N ALA A 46 10.56 6.85 0.89
CA ALA A 46 10.55 8.15 1.55
C ALA A 46 9.98 9.20 0.59
N ASP A 47 9.12 10.08 1.07
CA ASP A 47 8.51 11.17 0.29
C ASP A 47 7.89 10.73 -1.04
N GLY A 48 7.25 9.56 -1.04
CA GLY A 48 6.65 8.96 -2.23
C GLY A 48 7.64 8.30 -3.20
N VAL A 49 8.95 8.43 -3.00
CA VAL A 49 10.00 7.85 -3.85
C VAL A 49 10.49 6.54 -3.25
N THR A 50 10.64 5.51 -4.08
CA THR A 50 11.27 4.26 -3.69
C THR A 50 12.76 4.33 -3.96
N VAL A 51 13.57 4.28 -2.90
CA VAL A 51 15.02 4.15 -2.96
C VAL A 51 15.37 2.66 -2.97
N ARG A 52 16.25 2.27 -3.91
CA ARG A 52 16.80 0.91 -4.01
C ARG A 52 18.27 1.00 -4.37
N ASP A 53 19.11 0.30 -3.60
CA ASP A 53 20.54 0.24 -3.89
C ASP A 53 21.15 -1.02 -3.29
N SER A 54 22.46 -1.23 -3.51
CA SER A 54 23.19 -2.41 -3.03
C SER A 54 24.62 -2.11 -2.71
N ILE A 55 25.16 -2.83 -1.72
CA ILE A 55 26.54 -2.68 -1.22
C ILE A 55 27.20 -4.06 -1.20
N ALA A 56 28.45 -4.14 -1.62
CA ALA A 56 29.28 -5.31 -1.37
C ALA A 56 29.81 -5.25 0.08
N PRO A 57 29.56 -6.28 0.92
CA PRO A 57 30.10 -6.29 2.26
C PRO A 57 31.62 -6.51 2.21
N ALA A 58 32.33 -5.86 3.14
CA ALA A 58 33.75 -6.03 3.35
C ALA A 58 34.01 -6.54 4.79
N ASP A 59 34.78 -7.60 4.95
CA ASP A 59 35.06 -8.23 6.25
C ASP A 59 33.79 -8.49 7.10
N GLY A 60 32.73 -8.99 6.46
CA GLY A 60 31.47 -9.25 7.11
C GLY A 60 30.68 -8.02 7.58
N LYS A 61 31.01 -6.83 7.06
CA LYS A 61 30.39 -5.57 7.43
C LYS A 61 29.84 -4.85 6.20
N TYR A 62 28.75 -4.12 6.39
CA TYR A 62 28.18 -3.22 5.39
C TYR A 62 27.61 -1.96 6.05
N SER A 63 27.54 -0.87 5.30
CA SER A 63 26.93 0.37 5.79
C SER A 63 26.26 1.11 4.65
N PHE A 64 25.09 1.67 4.94
CA PHE A 64 24.40 2.59 4.05
C PHE A 64 23.71 3.70 4.84
N SER A 65 23.44 4.82 4.18
CA SER A 65 22.81 5.98 4.79
C SER A 65 21.80 6.61 3.86
N GLY A 66 20.95 7.49 4.40
CA GLY A 66 19.98 8.26 3.66
C GLY A 66 19.38 9.36 4.52
N LYS A 67 18.39 10.06 3.98
CA LYS A 67 17.64 11.10 4.68
C LYS A 67 16.17 10.71 4.82
N ILE A 68 15.60 10.90 5.99
CA ILE A 68 14.20 10.58 6.32
C ILE A 68 13.62 11.62 7.24
N ALA A 69 12.36 12.00 7.02
CA ALA A 69 11.63 12.93 7.87
C ALA A 69 10.92 12.23 9.04
N GLU A 70 10.72 10.91 8.96
CA GLU A 70 10.00 10.09 9.94
C GLU A 70 10.58 8.67 9.99
N PRO A 71 10.34 7.91 11.07
CA PRO A 71 10.72 6.50 11.09
C PRO A 71 10.04 5.72 9.97
N LEU A 72 10.81 4.89 9.27
CA LEU A 72 10.29 4.06 8.18
C LEU A 72 10.93 2.67 8.15
N MET A 73 10.26 1.75 7.46
CA MET A 73 10.75 0.40 7.27
C MET A 73 11.71 0.33 6.09
N VAL A 74 12.88 -0.22 6.34
CA VAL A 74 13.85 -0.62 5.32
C VAL A 74 13.81 -2.13 5.18
N THR A 75 13.59 -2.63 3.98
CA THR A 75 13.76 -4.04 3.65
C THR A 75 15.20 -4.25 3.20
N ILE A 76 15.90 -5.17 3.84
CA ILE A 76 17.29 -5.52 3.54
C ILE A 76 17.32 -7.00 3.16
N PHE A 77 17.99 -7.36 2.07
CA PHE A 77 18.14 -8.74 1.62
C PHE A 77 19.50 -8.97 1.01
N VAL A 78 19.95 -10.22 0.95
CA VAL A 78 21.25 -10.58 0.42
C VAL A 78 21.15 -11.36 -0.88
N ARG A 79 22.23 -11.26 -1.66
CA ARG A 79 22.55 -12.21 -2.72
C ARG A 79 23.84 -12.93 -2.34
N TYR A 80 23.77 -14.24 -2.30
CA TYR A 80 24.95 -15.09 -2.11
C TYR A 80 25.74 -15.22 -3.42
N LYS A 81 27.06 -15.52 -3.33
CA LYS A 81 27.91 -15.74 -4.52
C LYS A 81 27.52 -17.02 -5.22
N ASN A 82 27.52 -18.11 -4.47
CA ASN A 82 27.29 -19.47 -4.96
C ASN A 82 26.43 -20.23 -3.97
N ASP A 83 25.85 -21.36 -4.41
CA ASP A 83 25.22 -22.36 -3.54
C ASP A 83 26.28 -23.18 -2.76
N ALA A 84 25.83 -24.17 -1.98
CA ALA A 84 26.69 -25.03 -1.21
C ALA A 84 27.62 -25.89 -2.11
N GLU A 85 27.23 -26.15 -3.34
CA GLU A 85 27.97 -26.88 -4.36
C GLU A 85 28.89 -25.99 -5.19
N GLY A 86 28.98 -24.69 -4.89
CA GLY A 86 29.85 -23.72 -5.59
C GLY A 86 29.28 -23.22 -6.90
N LYS A 87 28.03 -23.50 -7.26
CA LYS A 87 27.38 -22.99 -8.48
C LYS A 87 26.82 -21.59 -8.26
N PRO A 88 26.88 -20.69 -9.25
CA PRO A 88 26.30 -19.37 -9.15
C PRO A 88 24.77 -19.44 -8.89
N ILE A 89 24.32 -18.84 -7.81
CA ILE A 89 22.89 -18.79 -7.46
C ILE A 89 22.20 -17.81 -8.41
N LYS A 90 21.38 -18.34 -9.31
CA LYS A 90 20.35 -17.56 -9.99
C LYS A 90 19.30 -17.21 -8.95
N MET A 91 18.88 -15.94 -8.87
CA MET A 91 17.94 -15.44 -7.86
C MET A 91 16.74 -16.38 -7.68
N LEU A 92 16.77 -17.20 -6.65
CA LEU A 92 15.71 -18.15 -6.28
C LEU A 92 15.00 -17.64 -5.02
N GLN A 93 13.71 -17.83 -4.99
CA GLN A 93 12.90 -17.70 -3.78
C GLN A 93 13.11 -18.93 -2.86
N PRO A 94 13.01 -18.78 -1.51
CA PRO A 94 12.69 -17.54 -0.81
C PRO A 94 13.94 -16.66 -0.64
N ARG A 95 13.74 -15.35 -0.69
CA ARG A 95 14.80 -14.37 -0.37
C ARG A 95 15.01 -14.36 1.14
N ASP A 96 16.25 -14.49 1.58
CA ASP A 96 16.61 -14.25 2.97
C ASP A 96 16.66 -12.73 3.19
N TYR A 97 15.67 -12.19 3.90
CA TYR A 97 15.48 -10.74 4.09
C TYR A 97 15.15 -10.38 5.52
N ALA A 98 15.43 -9.16 5.89
CA ALA A 98 15.07 -8.56 7.15
C ALA A 98 14.31 -7.24 6.92
N SER A 99 13.28 -7.00 7.72
CA SER A 99 12.58 -5.70 7.79
C SER A 99 13.02 -4.97 9.03
N VAL A 100 13.63 -3.81 8.86
CA VAL A 100 14.19 -3.01 9.95
C VAL A 100 13.57 -1.63 9.94
N PHE A 101 12.94 -1.23 11.05
CA PHE A 101 12.56 0.16 11.21
C PHE A 101 13.78 0.99 11.55
N VAL A 102 14.04 2.00 10.73
CA VAL A 102 15.06 3.02 10.97
C VAL A 102 14.43 4.32 11.42
N ALA A 103 15.17 5.08 12.19
CA ALA A 103 14.85 6.44 12.59
C ALA A 103 16.09 7.31 12.33
N PRO A 104 15.99 8.65 12.33
CA PRO A 104 17.17 9.51 12.27
C PRO A 104 18.23 9.10 13.29
N GLY A 105 19.49 9.03 12.86
CA GLY A 105 20.61 8.56 13.67
C GLY A 105 21.22 7.25 13.19
N THR A 106 21.92 6.54 14.06
CA THR A 106 22.65 5.31 13.71
C THR A 106 21.91 4.07 14.22
N VAL A 107 21.64 3.14 13.32
CA VAL A 107 21.02 1.84 13.59
C VAL A 107 22.05 0.73 13.35
N GLN A 108 22.23 -0.14 14.34
CA GLN A 108 23.11 -1.31 14.24
C GLN A 108 22.26 -2.55 13.92
N VAL A 109 22.64 -3.29 12.89
CA VAL A 109 21.98 -4.53 12.46
C VAL A 109 23.00 -5.67 12.51
N SER A 110 22.75 -6.70 13.29
CA SER A 110 23.62 -7.88 13.37
C SER A 110 22.84 -9.10 12.90
N SER A 111 23.25 -9.70 11.78
CA SER A 111 22.73 -10.96 11.25
C SER A 111 23.59 -12.12 11.75
N VAL A 112 22.98 -13.13 12.35
CA VAL A 112 23.70 -14.27 12.96
C VAL A 112 23.11 -15.58 12.40
N ASP A 113 23.97 -16.45 11.88
CA ASP A 113 23.70 -17.76 11.28
C ASP A 113 22.88 -17.71 9.98
N SER A 114 21.86 -16.87 9.90
CA SER A 114 21.15 -16.49 8.67
C SER A 114 21.02 -14.98 8.56
N PHE A 115 20.84 -14.47 7.36
CA PHE A 115 20.71 -13.02 7.17
C PHE A 115 19.46 -12.46 7.86
N SER A 116 18.35 -13.16 7.78
CA SER A 116 17.05 -12.75 8.38
C SER A 116 17.03 -12.83 9.91
N ASN A 117 17.94 -13.58 10.54
CA ASN A 117 18.05 -13.62 11.99
C ASN A 117 18.81 -12.38 12.50
N VAL A 118 18.08 -11.25 12.56
CA VAL A 118 18.66 -9.95 12.88
C VAL A 118 18.43 -9.54 14.32
N LYS A 119 19.46 -8.94 14.92
CA LYS A 119 19.37 -8.16 16.15
C LYS A 119 19.62 -6.70 15.79
N VAL A 120 18.67 -5.84 16.16
CA VAL A 120 18.73 -4.40 15.83
C VAL A 120 18.86 -3.60 17.11
N LYS A 121 19.77 -2.60 17.09
CA LYS A 121 19.96 -1.65 18.19
C LYS A 121 19.96 -0.21 17.66
N GLY A 122 19.57 0.75 18.52
CA GLY A 122 19.57 2.17 18.16
C GLY A 122 18.31 2.66 17.47
N SER A 123 17.25 1.83 17.38
CA SER A 123 15.95 2.24 16.80
C SER A 123 14.80 1.91 17.73
N LYS A 124 14.26 2.92 18.43
CA LYS A 124 13.01 2.78 19.20
C LYS A 124 11.83 2.38 18.30
N ALA A 125 11.84 2.78 17.03
CA ALA A 125 10.80 2.37 16.08
C ALA A 125 10.86 0.87 15.79
N HIS A 126 12.07 0.28 15.72
CA HIS A 126 12.19 -1.16 15.56
C HIS A 126 11.79 -1.94 16.83
N GLU A 127 12.11 -1.43 18.01
CA GLU A 127 11.64 -2.01 19.29
C GLU A 127 10.11 -2.03 19.36
N ALA A 128 9.46 -0.91 18.98
CA ALA A 128 8.01 -0.83 18.89
C ALA A 128 7.42 -1.79 17.84
N TYR A 129 8.12 -1.97 16.71
CA TYR A 129 7.72 -2.92 15.67
C TYR A 129 7.81 -4.38 16.16
N LEU A 130 8.86 -4.75 16.88
CA LEU A 130 8.96 -6.09 17.48
C LEU A 130 7.84 -6.33 18.49
N ALA A 131 7.54 -5.36 19.35
CA ALA A 131 6.43 -5.46 20.31
C ALA A 131 5.07 -5.61 19.61
N LEU A 132 4.86 -4.96 18.47
CA LEU A 132 3.67 -5.16 17.63
C LEU A 132 3.66 -6.55 17.01
N THR A 133 4.81 -7.01 16.49
CA THR A 133 4.95 -8.33 15.85
C THR A 133 4.60 -9.47 16.82
N GLU A 134 5.02 -9.38 18.08
CA GLU A 134 4.64 -10.34 19.11
C GLU A 134 3.11 -10.39 19.34
N LYS A 135 2.44 -9.24 19.30
CA LYS A 135 0.98 -9.16 19.46
C LYS A 135 0.22 -9.72 18.24
N THR A 136 0.75 -9.52 17.05
CA THR A 136 0.14 -10.00 15.80
C THR A 136 0.48 -11.46 15.49
N LYS A 137 1.51 -12.01 16.13
CA LYS A 137 2.00 -13.39 15.87
C LYS A 137 0.90 -14.45 15.94
N PRO A 138 0.02 -14.52 16.97
CA PRO A 138 -1.01 -15.56 17.03
C PRO A 138 -1.95 -15.56 15.82
N VAL A 139 -2.33 -14.38 15.34
CA VAL A 139 -3.20 -14.25 14.15
C VAL A 139 -2.42 -14.58 12.88
N ASN A 140 -1.16 -14.15 12.78
CA ASN A 140 -0.30 -14.48 11.65
C ASN A 140 -0.06 -16.01 11.52
N ASP A 141 0.11 -16.71 12.64
CA ASP A 141 0.28 -18.18 12.63
C ASP A 141 -1.00 -18.88 12.12
N LYS A 142 -2.20 -18.42 12.52
CA LYS A 142 -3.48 -18.89 11.97
C LYS A 142 -3.61 -18.57 10.47
N MET A 143 -3.26 -17.35 10.06
CA MET A 143 -3.27 -16.91 8.66
C MET A 143 -2.34 -17.78 7.79
N GLN A 144 -1.15 -18.10 8.30
CA GLN A 144 -0.20 -18.98 7.61
C GLN A 144 -0.77 -20.40 7.42
N THR A 145 -1.48 -20.92 8.42
CA THR A 145 -2.15 -22.23 8.35
C THR A 145 -3.25 -22.20 7.29
N ALA A 146 -4.16 -21.21 7.34
CA ALA A 146 -5.22 -21.04 6.36
C ALA A 146 -4.68 -20.90 4.92
N ASN A 147 -3.56 -20.18 4.72
CA ASN A 147 -2.89 -20.07 3.41
C ASN A 147 -2.37 -21.42 2.89
N LYS A 148 -1.84 -22.28 3.75
CA LYS A 148 -1.40 -23.64 3.35
C LYS A 148 -2.61 -24.49 2.92
N GLU A 149 -3.69 -24.43 3.68
CA GLU A 149 -4.95 -25.15 3.39
C GLU A 149 -5.58 -24.64 2.09
N TYR A 150 -5.62 -23.32 1.87
CA TYR A 150 -6.11 -22.72 0.63
C TYR A 150 -5.27 -23.16 -0.58
N SER A 151 -3.95 -23.19 -0.44
CA SER A 151 -3.06 -23.69 -1.48
C SER A 151 -3.32 -25.15 -1.84
N ALA A 152 -3.64 -25.97 -0.86
CA ALA A 152 -4.00 -27.39 -1.06
C ALA A 152 -5.37 -27.53 -1.75
N ALA A 153 -6.39 -26.81 -1.28
CA ALA A 153 -7.73 -26.77 -1.88
C ALA A 153 -7.68 -26.27 -3.35
N TYR A 154 -6.90 -25.22 -3.62
CA TYR A 154 -6.69 -24.69 -4.97
C TYR A 154 -6.09 -25.75 -5.92
N LYS A 155 -5.05 -26.45 -5.48
CA LYS A 155 -4.44 -27.55 -6.25
C LYS A 155 -5.41 -28.72 -6.51
N ALA A 156 -6.27 -29.01 -5.54
CA ALA A 156 -7.32 -30.02 -5.61
C ALA A 156 -8.55 -29.54 -6.41
N LYS A 157 -8.64 -28.26 -6.77
CA LYS A 157 -9.80 -27.60 -7.39
C LYS A 157 -11.07 -27.76 -6.53
N ASP A 158 -10.91 -27.77 -5.21
CA ASP A 158 -12.01 -27.86 -4.25
C ASP A 158 -12.59 -26.47 -3.97
N SER A 159 -13.58 -26.08 -4.76
CA SER A 159 -14.25 -24.79 -4.63
C SER A 159 -15.01 -24.62 -3.32
N ALA A 160 -15.51 -25.71 -2.71
CA ALA A 160 -16.23 -25.65 -1.45
C ALA A 160 -15.28 -25.34 -0.29
N ALA A 161 -14.13 -26.02 -0.25
CA ALA A 161 -13.08 -25.74 0.73
C ALA A 161 -12.53 -24.32 0.57
N MET A 162 -12.27 -23.86 -0.66
CA MET A 162 -11.82 -22.49 -0.92
C MET A 162 -12.81 -21.46 -0.37
N LYS A 163 -14.12 -21.61 -0.64
CA LYS A 163 -15.14 -20.70 -0.12
C LYS A 163 -15.21 -20.66 1.40
N THR A 164 -15.00 -21.80 2.07
CA THR A 164 -14.94 -21.86 3.52
C THR A 164 -13.72 -21.11 4.06
N LEU A 165 -12.59 -21.25 3.38
CA LEU A 165 -11.34 -20.55 3.73
C LEU A 165 -11.42 -19.06 3.48
N ASP A 166 -12.16 -18.58 2.48
CA ASP A 166 -12.42 -17.15 2.28
C ASP A 166 -13.07 -16.53 3.53
N ALA A 167 -14.11 -17.18 4.09
CA ALA A 167 -14.73 -16.74 5.34
C ALA A 167 -13.76 -16.79 6.54
N THR A 168 -12.83 -17.74 6.54
CA THR A 168 -11.77 -17.82 7.56
C THR A 168 -10.80 -16.63 7.44
N PHE A 169 -10.40 -16.26 6.23
CA PHE A 169 -9.56 -15.07 6.00
C PHE A 169 -10.24 -13.79 6.45
N ASP A 170 -11.53 -13.62 6.15
CA ASP A 170 -12.31 -12.45 6.61
C ASP A 170 -12.33 -12.35 8.13
N ALA A 171 -12.54 -13.47 8.83
CA ALA A 171 -12.53 -13.50 10.29
C ALA A 171 -11.14 -13.20 10.88
N LEU A 172 -10.07 -13.72 10.27
CA LEU A 172 -8.69 -13.45 10.69
C LEU A 172 -8.26 -12.00 10.41
N ASP A 173 -8.72 -11.41 9.31
CA ASP A 173 -8.51 -9.99 9.03
C ASP A 173 -9.20 -9.11 10.07
N ALA A 174 -10.44 -9.42 10.44
CA ALA A 174 -11.14 -8.73 11.51
C ALA A 174 -10.42 -8.86 12.86
N GLU A 175 -9.97 -10.07 13.23
CA GLU A 175 -9.17 -10.30 14.45
C GLU A 175 -7.87 -9.47 14.42
N MET A 176 -7.18 -9.41 13.29
CA MET A 176 -5.95 -8.63 13.11
C MET A 176 -6.21 -7.13 13.29
N LYS A 177 -7.29 -6.60 12.71
CA LYS A 177 -7.69 -5.20 12.86
C LYS A 177 -7.94 -4.81 14.32
N GLU A 178 -8.55 -5.69 15.10
CA GLU A 178 -8.74 -5.45 16.54
C GLU A 178 -7.40 -5.46 17.31
N VAL A 179 -6.43 -6.30 16.94
CA VAL A 179 -5.07 -6.27 17.52
C VAL A 179 -4.39 -4.93 17.22
N TYR A 180 -4.45 -4.45 15.98
CA TYR A 180 -3.88 -3.15 15.62
C TYR A 180 -4.56 -1.99 16.34
N LYS A 181 -5.89 -2.01 16.42
CA LYS A 181 -6.68 -1.00 17.13
C LYS A 181 -6.32 -0.93 18.62
N ALA A 182 -6.25 -2.08 19.29
CA ALA A 182 -5.82 -2.19 20.67
C ALA A 182 -4.39 -1.66 20.88
N TYR A 183 -3.47 -1.99 19.97
CA TYR A 183 -2.10 -1.47 20.00
C TYR A 183 -2.08 0.07 19.89
N LEU A 184 -2.80 0.65 18.92
CA LEU A 184 -2.84 2.09 18.69
C LEU A 184 -3.47 2.84 19.87
N THR A 185 -4.51 2.27 20.49
CA THR A 185 -5.16 2.84 21.66
C THR A 185 -4.21 2.90 22.86
N ALA A 186 -3.43 1.84 23.07
CA ALA A 186 -2.47 1.76 24.18
C ALA A 186 -1.16 2.53 23.90
N ASN A 187 -0.82 2.80 22.64
CA ASN A 187 0.46 3.34 22.20
C ASN A 187 0.26 4.47 21.16
N ASN A 188 -0.61 5.44 21.46
CA ASN A 188 -0.99 6.50 20.53
C ASN A 188 0.15 7.43 20.11
N ASN A 189 1.27 7.44 20.83
CA ASN A 189 2.50 8.17 20.54
C ASN A 189 3.63 7.27 19.99
N SER A 190 3.30 6.03 19.62
CA SER A 190 4.30 5.08 19.06
C SER A 190 4.97 5.66 17.80
N PRO A 191 6.30 5.51 17.65
CA PRO A 191 7.00 5.94 16.45
C PRO A 191 6.58 5.17 15.18
N ILE A 192 5.82 4.08 15.32
CA ILE A 192 5.24 3.31 14.23
C ILE A 192 3.71 3.44 14.15
N ALA A 193 3.11 4.44 14.84
CA ALA A 193 1.66 4.58 14.87
C ALA A 193 1.04 4.71 13.47
N MET A 194 1.64 5.50 12.59
CA MET A 194 1.14 5.67 11.23
C MET A 194 1.29 4.39 10.38
N TYR A 195 2.39 3.65 10.57
CA TYR A 195 2.54 2.32 9.96
C TYR A 195 1.42 1.36 10.43
N THR A 196 1.21 1.28 11.74
CA THR A 196 0.20 0.39 12.33
C THR A 196 -1.21 0.77 11.88
N LEU A 197 -1.52 2.08 11.82
CA LEU A 197 -2.79 2.57 11.31
C LEU A 197 -2.99 2.21 9.83
N GLY A 198 -1.94 2.29 9.02
CA GLY A 198 -1.97 1.86 7.62
C GLY A 198 -2.24 0.36 7.47
N GLN A 199 -1.62 -0.49 8.32
CA GLN A 199 -1.89 -1.93 8.34
C GLN A 199 -3.35 -2.23 8.75
N MET A 200 -3.87 -1.52 9.74
CA MET A 200 -5.26 -1.68 10.20
C MET A 200 -6.28 -1.25 9.14
N ALA A 201 -6.05 -0.12 8.50
CA ALA A 201 -6.96 0.45 7.51
C ALA A 201 -7.02 -0.37 6.21
N GLY A 202 -5.90 -1.01 5.85
CA GLY A 202 -5.80 -1.74 4.58
C GLY A 202 -5.85 -0.81 3.36
N TRP A 203 -6.31 -1.35 2.25
CA TRP A 203 -6.45 -0.62 0.99
C TRP A 203 -7.84 0.04 0.83
N ASP A 204 -8.87 -0.50 1.48
CA ASP A 204 -10.24 0.04 1.49
C ASP A 204 -10.53 0.70 2.85
N ILE A 205 -10.38 2.02 2.89
CA ILE A 205 -10.46 2.79 4.12
C ILE A 205 -11.93 3.06 4.46
N ASN A 206 -12.42 2.46 5.55
CA ASN A 206 -13.68 2.86 6.16
C ASN A 206 -13.45 4.12 7.05
N PRO A 207 -13.90 5.32 6.62
CA PRO A 207 -13.62 6.55 7.37
C PRO A 207 -14.28 6.58 8.74
N GLU A 208 -15.44 5.95 8.93
CA GLU A 208 -16.15 5.91 10.23
C GLU A 208 -15.34 5.17 11.30
N VAL A 209 -14.60 4.13 10.89
CA VAL A 209 -13.77 3.33 11.78
C VAL A 209 -12.39 3.97 11.99
N VAL A 210 -11.77 4.44 10.89
CA VAL A 210 -10.36 4.83 10.88
C VAL A 210 -10.14 6.26 11.39
N GLU A 211 -11.05 7.19 11.09
CA GLU A 211 -10.87 8.60 11.48
C GLU A 211 -10.84 8.82 12.98
N PRO A 212 -11.71 8.21 13.82
CA PRO A 212 -11.61 8.36 15.27
C PRO A 212 -10.27 7.87 15.82
N ILE A 213 -9.73 6.78 15.28
CA ILE A 213 -8.44 6.22 15.69
C ILE A 213 -7.30 7.17 15.27
N TYR A 214 -7.32 7.67 14.02
CA TYR A 214 -6.35 8.66 13.55
C TYR A 214 -6.36 9.92 14.43
N LYS A 215 -7.54 10.44 14.77
CA LYS A 215 -7.68 11.62 15.65
C LYS A 215 -7.18 11.36 17.08
N GLY A 216 -7.26 10.12 17.56
CA GLY A 216 -6.75 9.70 18.87
C GLY A 216 -5.23 9.56 18.94
N LEU A 217 -4.53 9.53 17.81
CA LEU A 217 -3.06 9.50 17.80
C LEU A 217 -2.48 10.83 18.26
N ALA A 218 -1.26 10.78 18.82
CA ALA A 218 -0.53 11.98 19.20
C ALA A 218 -0.33 12.92 18.01
N GLU A 219 -0.35 14.23 18.28
CA GLU A 219 -0.17 15.25 17.24
C GLU A 219 1.16 15.06 16.49
N ALA A 220 2.22 14.69 17.20
CA ALA A 220 3.52 14.42 16.60
C ALA A 220 3.46 13.32 15.52
N ALA A 221 2.66 12.27 15.70
CA ALA A 221 2.46 11.22 14.68
C ALA A 221 1.63 11.73 13.49
N ARG A 222 0.56 12.49 13.76
CA ARG A 222 -0.30 13.07 12.71
C ARG A 222 0.38 14.17 11.90
N ALA A 223 1.36 14.87 12.48
CA ALA A 223 2.12 15.94 11.82
C ALA A 223 3.21 15.42 10.89
N THR A 224 3.56 14.14 10.93
CA THR A 224 4.53 13.50 10.01
C THR A 224 4.05 13.53 8.56
N PRO A 225 4.95 13.36 7.57
CA PRO A 225 4.56 13.21 6.17
C PRO A 225 3.52 12.12 5.95
N SER A 226 3.69 10.94 6.55
CA SER A 226 2.72 9.84 6.46
C SER A 226 1.41 10.17 7.17
N GLY A 227 1.44 10.89 8.29
CA GLY A 227 0.25 11.35 9.00
C GLY A 227 -0.60 12.30 8.15
N LYS A 228 0.02 13.30 7.54
CA LYS A 228 -0.64 14.26 6.63
C LYS A 228 -1.21 13.55 5.38
N ALA A 229 -0.43 12.64 4.78
CA ALA A 229 -0.88 11.85 3.64
C ALA A 229 -2.08 10.98 4.01
N PHE A 230 -2.08 10.41 5.22
CA PHE A 230 -3.18 9.57 5.69
C PHE A 230 -4.46 10.39 5.95
N ALA A 231 -4.35 11.61 6.48
CA ALA A 231 -5.49 12.53 6.57
C ALA A 231 -6.14 12.76 5.20
N GLY A 232 -5.33 12.98 4.16
CA GLY A 232 -5.83 13.10 2.78
C GLY A 232 -6.57 11.85 2.29
N LYS A 233 -6.07 10.65 2.65
CA LYS A 233 -6.76 9.39 2.34
C LYS A 233 -8.12 9.27 3.04
N ILE A 234 -8.22 9.65 4.31
CA ILE A 234 -9.49 9.69 5.04
C ILE A 234 -10.49 10.63 4.35
N GLU A 235 -10.03 11.84 3.98
CA GLU A 235 -10.91 12.81 3.27
C GLU A 235 -11.37 12.29 1.90
N THR A 236 -10.50 11.57 1.19
CA THR A 236 -10.89 10.91 -0.08
C THR A 236 -11.91 9.79 0.18
N ALA A 237 -11.68 8.94 1.18
CA ALA A 237 -12.59 7.87 1.55
C ALA A 237 -13.98 8.39 1.95
N LYS A 238 -14.07 9.54 2.63
CA LYS A 238 -15.36 10.20 2.93
C LYS A 238 -16.10 10.62 1.67
N LYS A 239 -15.38 11.10 0.65
CA LYS A 239 -15.98 11.53 -0.63
C LYS A 239 -16.42 10.36 -1.50
N THR A 240 -15.92 9.17 -1.25
CA THR A 240 -16.24 7.94 -1.99
C THR A 240 -17.07 6.95 -1.16
N ALA A 241 -17.43 7.30 0.08
CA ALA A 241 -18.25 6.46 0.94
C ALA A 241 -19.66 6.28 0.37
N VAL A 242 -20.31 5.18 0.75
CA VAL A 242 -21.72 4.91 0.38
C VAL A 242 -22.61 6.08 0.80
N GLY A 243 -23.42 6.58 -0.12
CA GLY A 243 -24.28 7.75 0.07
C GLY A 243 -23.62 9.10 -0.23
N ALA A 244 -22.29 9.13 -0.49
CA ALA A 244 -21.63 10.35 -0.94
C ALA A 244 -21.95 10.66 -2.41
N MET A 245 -21.91 11.95 -2.77
CA MET A 245 -22.06 12.36 -4.16
C MET A 245 -20.81 11.97 -4.96
N ALA A 246 -20.99 11.22 -6.05
CA ALA A 246 -19.89 10.84 -6.93
C ALA A 246 -19.16 12.08 -7.49
N MET A 247 -17.86 12.05 -7.46
CA MET A 247 -17.03 13.15 -7.98
C MET A 247 -16.99 13.08 -9.51
N ASP A 248 -17.40 14.18 -10.19
CA ASP A 248 -17.35 14.22 -11.65
C ASP A 248 -15.90 14.22 -12.15
N PHE A 249 -15.70 13.61 -13.31
CA PHE A 249 -14.41 13.55 -13.98
C PHE A 249 -14.59 13.41 -15.49
N THR A 250 -13.53 13.66 -16.25
CA THR A 250 -13.50 13.48 -17.70
C THR A 250 -12.23 12.74 -18.09
N GLN A 251 -12.36 11.66 -18.86
CA GLN A 251 -11.24 10.94 -19.51
C GLN A 251 -11.61 10.58 -20.95
N ASN A 252 -10.60 10.34 -21.78
CA ASN A 252 -10.82 9.95 -23.16
C ASN A 252 -11.23 8.48 -23.28
N ASP A 253 -12.14 8.21 -24.18
CA ASP A 253 -12.54 6.85 -24.54
C ASP A 253 -11.52 6.16 -25.46
N THR A 254 -11.86 4.97 -25.97
CA THR A 254 -11.01 4.19 -26.90
C THR A 254 -10.74 4.90 -28.22
N LEU A 255 -11.56 5.89 -28.60
CA LEU A 255 -11.43 6.69 -29.81
C LEU A 255 -10.81 8.08 -29.52
N ASP A 256 -10.27 8.31 -28.33
CA ASP A 256 -9.72 9.58 -27.85
C ASP A 256 -10.75 10.72 -27.73
N VAL A 257 -12.04 10.36 -27.62
CA VAL A 257 -13.13 11.32 -27.38
C VAL A 257 -13.33 11.51 -25.88
N PRO A 258 -13.38 12.76 -25.36
CA PRO A 258 -13.59 13.01 -23.94
C PRO A 258 -14.99 12.59 -23.49
N VAL A 259 -15.05 11.79 -22.42
CA VAL A 259 -16.27 11.33 -21.77
C VAL A 259 -16.25 11.73 -20.31
N SER A 260 -17.34 12.37 -19.85
CA SER A 260 -17.52 12.76 -18.45
C SER A 260 -18.50 11.82 -17.74
N LEU A 261 -18.29 11.59 -16.44
CA LEU A 261 -19.25 10.84 -15.62
C LEU A 261 -20.65 11.48 -15.68
N SER A 262 -20.71 12.81 -15.69
CA SER A 262 -21.96 13.58 -15.82
C SER A 262 -22.75 13.32 -17.10
N ASN A 263 -22.15 12.75 -18.16
CA ASN A 263 -22.87 12.33 -19.37
C ASN A 263 -23.86 11.18 -19.11
N PHE A 264 -23.71 10.48 -17.98
CA PHE A 264 -24.55 9.34 -17.60
C PHE A 264 -25.65 9.71 -16.59
N LYS A 265 -25.89 11.00 -16.34
CA LYS A 265 -26.98 11.44 -15.43
C LYS A 265 -28.31 10.79 -15.79
N GLY A 266 -29.05 10.36 -14.76
CA GLY A 266 -30.34 9.67 -14.92
C GLY A 266 -30.20 8.15 -15.07
N LYS A 267 -28.99 7.60 -15.00
CA LYS A 267 -28.72 6.16 -14.99
C LYS A 267 -28.08 5.72 -13.68
N TYR A 268 -28.20 4.45 -13.36
CA TYR A 268 -27.33 3.78 -12.38
C TYR A 268 -26.02 3.46 -13.07
N VAL A 269 -24.90 3.97 -12.57
CA VAL A 269 -23.59 3.85 -13.21
C VAL A 269 -22.63 3.10 -12.30
N LEU A 270 -22.17 1.93 -12.73
CA LEU A 270 -21.03 1.26 -12.10
C LEU A 270 -19.75 1.87 -12.66
N ILE A 271 -19.01 2.63 -11.86
CA ILE A 271 -17.66 3.07 -12.18
C ILE A 271 -16.74 1.92 -11.82
N ASP A 272 -16.16 1.26 -12.82
CA ASP A 272 -15.35 0.05 -12.65
C ASP A 272 -13.87 0.33 -12.96
N PHE A 273 -13.02 0.28 -11.94
CA PHE A 273 -11.57 0.45 -12.07
C PHE A 273 -10.90 -0.90 -12.32
N TRP A 274 -10.30 -1.04 -13.47
CA TRP A 274 -9.72 -2.29 -13.95
C TRP A 274 -8.46 -2.07 -14.81
N ALA A 275 -7.88 -3.14 -15.36
CA ALA A 275 -6.85 -3.06 -16.40
C ALA A 275 -6.71 -4.37 -17.18
N SER A 276 -6.17 -4.31 -18.39
CA SER A 276 -5.95 -5.47 -19.25
C SER A 276 -4.99 -6.51 -18.63
N TRP A 277 -4.05 -6.07 -17.84
CA TRP A 277 -3.06 -6.88 -17.10
C TRP A 277 -3.57 -7.41 -15.76
N CYS A 278 -4.74 -6.97 -15.30
CA CYS A 278 -5.31 -7.36 -14.01
C CYS A 278 -6.03 -8.71 -14.12
N GLY A 279 -5.38 -9.79 -13.72
CA GLY A 279 -5.96 -11.13 -13.74
C GLY A 279 -7.30 -11.26 -12.99
N PRO A 280 -7.39 -10.81 -11.71
CA PRO A 280 -8.66 -10.82 -10.97
C PRO A 280 -9.77 -10.01 -11.65
N CYS A 281 -9.46 -8.84 -12.24
CA CYS A 281 -10.44 -8.03 -12.99
C CYS A 281 -11.01 -8.83 -14.17
N ARG A 282 -10.12 -9.50 -14.94
CA ARG A 282 -10.50 -10.30 -16.09
C ARG A 282 -11.36 -11.52 -15.70
N GLN A 283 -11.17 -12.05 -14.50
CA GLN A 283 -12.00 -13.12 -13.94
C GLN A 283 -13.38 -12.63 -13.51
N GLU A 284 -13.50 -11.37 -13.06
CA GLU A 284 -14.75 -10.75 -12.65
C GLU A 284 -15.56 -10.19 -13.84
N ASN A 285 -14.92 -9.81 -14.94
CA ASN A 285 -15.57 -9.23 -16.12
C ASN A 285 -16.80 -10.00 -16.62
N PRO A 286 -16.84 -11.36 -16.66
CA PRO A 286 -18.04 -12.09 -17.05
C PRO A 286 -19.25 -11.81 -16.16
N ASN A 287 -19.06 -11.57 -14.85
CA ASN A 287 -20.14 -11.20 -13.91
C ASN A 287 -20.64 -9.78 -14.21
N VAL A 288 -19.74 -8.85 -14.49
CA VAL A 288 -20.08 -7.47 -14.89
C VAL A 288 -20.86 -7.48 -16.21
N VAL A 289 -20.42 -8.26 -17.21
CA VAL A 289 -21.14 -8.43 -18.49
C VAL A 289 -22.55 -8.96 -18.26
N LYS A 290 -22.72 -9.97 -17.42
CA LYS A 290 -24.03 -10.53 -17.08
C LYS A 290 -24.92 -9.49 -16.40
N ALA A 291 -24.38 -8.71 -15.47
CA ALA A 291 -25.11 -7.62 -14.80
C ALA A 291 -25.52 -6.55 -15.81
N PHE A 292 -24.62 -6.11 -16.68
CA PHE A 292 -24.89 -5.14 -17.73
C PHE A 292 -26.03 -5.62 -18.67
N GLN A 293 -25.94 -6.85 -19.18
CA GLN A 293 -26.97 -7.44 -20.04
C GLN A 293 -28.35 -7.51 -19.35
N THR A 294 -28.36 -7.80 -18.05
CA THR A 294 -29.60 -7.95 -17.27
C THR A 294 -30.29 -6.61 -16.99
N TYR A 295 -29.50 -5.54 -16.74
CA TYR A 295 -30.02 -4.30 -16.19
C TYR A 295 -29.89 -3.08 -17.10
N ASN A 296 -29.16 -3.15 -18.23
CA ASN A 296 -28.97 -2.00 -19.12
C ASN A 296 -30.31 -1.42 -19.61
N ALA A 297 -31.26 -2.27 -20.03
CA ALA A 297 -32.57 -1.83 -20.44
C ALA A 297 -33.40 -1.17 -19.31
N LYS A 298 -32.98 -1.32 -18.06
CA LYS A 298 -33.59 -0.73 -16.85
C LYS A 298 -32.89 0.54 -16.38
N GLY A 299 -32.01 1.12 -17.21
CA GLY A 299 -31.31 2.35 -16.89
C GLY A 299 -29.96 2.16 -16.17
N PHE A 300 -29.41 0.93 -16.14
CA PHE A 300 -28.07 0.67 -15.62
C PHE A 300 -27.01 0.75 -16.74
N THR A 301 -25.83 1.23 -16.42
CA THR A 301 -24.65 1.16 -17.29
C THR A 301 -23.38 1.00 -16.50
N VAL A 302 -22.29 0.70 -17.19
CA VAL A 302 -20.94 0.65 -16.63
C VAL A 302 -20.09 1.74 -17.31
N LEU A 303 -19.18 2.35 -16.55
CA LEU A 303 -18.11 3.19 -17.05
C LEU A 303 -16.79 2.57 -16.59
N GLY A 304 -16.11 1.88 -17.52
CA GLY A 304 -14.84 1.24 -17.22
C GLY A 304 -13.69 2.25 -17.26
N VAL A 305 -12.97 2.39 -16.15
CA VAL A 305 -11.79 3.25 -16.02
C VAL A 305 -10.55 2.36 -15.99
N SER A 306 -9.80 2.37 -17.08
CA SER A 306 -8.61 1.51 -17.20
C SER A 306 -7.36 2.15 -16.62
N LEU A 307 -6.60 1.35 -15.85
CA LEU A 307 -5.28 1.66 -15.35
C LEU A 307 -4.17 1.01 -16.22
N ASP A 308 -4.39 0.96 -17.53
CA ASP A 308 -3.35 0.47 -18.43
C ASP A 308 -2.17 1.45 -18.55
N GLN A 309 -1.00 0.91 -18.93
CA GLN A 309 0.26 1.63 -18.96
C GLN A 309 0.40 2.51 -20.21
N PRO A 310 1.27 3.52 -20.20
CA PRO A 310 1.67 4.23 -21.41
C PRO A 310 2.13 3.26 -22.49
N GLY A 311 1.60 3.45 -23.73
CA GLY A 311 1.90 2.59 -24.87
C GLY A 311 1.16 1.23 -24.88
N ALA A 312 0.23 0.98 -23.94
CA ALA A 312 -0.55 -0.25 -23.87
C ALA A 312 -1.98 -0.12 -24.41
N LYS A 313 -2.30 0.93 -25.18
CA LYS A 313 -3.65 1.17 -25.72
C LYS A 313 -4.21 -0.04 -26.47
N ASP A 314 -3.40 -0.66 -27.32
CA ASP A 314 -3.81 -1.85 -28.10
C ASP A 314 -4.14 -3.05 -27.21
N LYS A 315 -3.38 -3.24 -26.12
CA LYS A 315 -3.64 -4.31 -25.14
C LYS A 315 -4.94 -4.07 -24.39
N TRP A 316 -5.20 -2.83 -23.98
CA TRP A 316 -6.44 -2.41 -23.36
C TRP A 316 -7.63 -2.66 -24.29
N ILE A 317 -7.59 -2.14 -25.53
CA ILE A 317 -8.67 -2.33 -26.52
C ILE A 317 -8.89 -3.82 -26.80
N LYS A 318 -7.79 -4.59 -26.98
CA LYS A 318 -7.89 -6.04 -27.15
C LYS A 318 -8.62 -6.71 -25.97
N ALA A 319 -8.29 -6.33 -24.73
CA ALA A 319 -8.94 -6.88 -23.53
C ALA A 319 -10.43 -6.53 -23.48
N VAL A 320 -10.80 -5.29 -23.85
CA VAL A 320 -12.22 -4.86 -23.98
C VAL A 320 -12.98 -5.78 -24.93
N HIS A 321 -12.39 -6.11 -26.09
CA HIS A 321 -13.00 -7.01 -27.07
C HIS A 321 -13.04 -8.47 -26.59
N ASP A 322 -11.92 -8.99 -26.07
CA ASP A 322 -11.82 -10.37 -25.61
C ASP A 322 -12.86 -10.68 -24.52
N ASP A 323 -13.13 -9.73 -23.62
CA ASP A 323 -14.04 -9.89 -22.48
C ASP A 323 -15.48 -9.39 -22.79
N ASN A 324 -15.74 -8.95 -24.04
CA ASN A 324 -17.06 -8.42 -24.46
C ASN A 324 -17.56 -7.25 -23.60
N LEU A 325 -16.68 -6.31 -23.24
CA LEU A 325 -17.00 -5.13 -22.46
C LEU A 325 -17.63 -4.05 -23.36
N THR A 326 -18.92 -4.16 -23.64
CA THR A 326 -19.65 -3.36 -24.65
C THR A 326 -20.06 -1.95 -24.19
N TRP A 327 -19.75 -1.60 -22.97
CA TRP A 327 -20.01 -0.27 -22.38
C TRP A 327 -18.83 0.68 -22.59
N THR A 328 -19.03 1.94 -22.22
CA THR A 328 -18.00 2.98 -22.37
C THR A 328 -16.77 2.69 -21.53
N GLN A 329 -15.64 2.76 -22.18
CA GLN A 329 -14.32 2.53 -21.59
C GLN A 329 -13.48 3.80 -21.72
N VAL A 330 -12.86 4.25 -20.62
CA VAL A 330 -12.01 5.44 -20.60
C VAL A 330 -10.65 5.15 -19.95
N SER A 331 -9.62 5.89 -20.34
CA SER A 331 -8.29 5.82 -19.74
C SER A 331 -7.45 7.04 -20.09
N ASP A 332 -6.52 7.43 -19.21
CA ASP A 332 -5.43 8.35 -19.53
C ASP A 332 -4.10 7.61 -19.79
N LEU A 333 -4.12 6.28 -19.72
CA LEU A 333 -2.96 5.39 -19.90
C LEU A 333 -1.77 5.73 -19.01
N LYS A 334 -2.03 6.16 -17.77
CA LYS A 334 -0.98 6.54 -16.81
C LYS A 334 -0.75 5.53 -15.70
N TYR A 335 -1.26 4.31 -15.86
CA TYR A 335 -1.09 3.25 -14.87
C TYR A 335 -1.65 3.69 -13.51
N TRP A 336 -0.91 3.49 -12.41
CA TRP A 336 -1.31 3.95 -11.06
C TRP A 336 -1.28 5.48 -10.90
N ASP A 337 -0.75 6.22 -11.90
CA ASP A 337 -0.83 7.68 -11.96
C ASP A 337 -2.09 8.19 -12.65
N ASN A 338 -3.04 7.30 -13.01
CA ASN A 338 -4.34 7.68 -13.55
C ASN A 338 -5.02 8.70 -12.64
N GLN A 339 -5.45 9.84 -13.22
CA GLN A 339 -5.98 10.97 -12.47
C GLN A 339 -7.28 10.63 -11.75
N VAL A 340 -8.18 9.87 -12.39
CA VAL A 340 -9.47 9.46 -11.81
C VAL A 340 -9.24 8.44 -10.69
N ALA A 341 -8.32 7.49 -10.89
CA ALA A 341 -7.94 6.54 -9.85
C ALA A 341 -7.40 7.27 -8.60
N LYS A 342 -6.55 8.28 -8.78
CA LYS A 342 -6.08 9.12 -7.66
C LYS A 342 -7.21 9.92 -7.00
N GLN A 343 -8.11 10.49 -7.79
CA GLN A 343 -9.26 11.26 -7.30
C GLN A 343 -10.19 10.39 -6.43
N TYR A 344 -10.42 9.14 -6.82
CA TYR A 344 -11.24 8.18 -6.09
C TYR A 344 -10.46 7.37 -5.04
N GLY A 345 -9.15 7.60 -4.92
CA GLY A 345 -8.30 6.95 -3.92
C GLY A 345 -8.03 5.48 -4.17
N ILE A 346 -8.09 5.04 -5.42
CA ILE A 346 -7.89 3.64 -5.82
C ILE A 346 -6.46 3.19 -5.49
N GLN A 347 -6.35 2.15 -4.68
CA GLN A 347 -5.07 1.56 -4.26
C GLN A 347 -4.91 0.10 -4.73
N ALA A 348 -6.00 -0.53 -5.13
CA ALA A 348 -6.04 -1.90 -5.68
C ALA A 348 -7.14 -1.98 -6.74
N ILE A 349 -7.03 -2.94 -7.66
CA ILE A 349 -8.05 -3.29 -8.65
C ILE A 349 -8.27 -4.80 -8.68
N PRO A 350 -9.51 -5.28 -8.93
CA PRO A 350 -10.69 -4.49 -9.27
C PRO A 350 -11.25 -3.71 -8.08
N GLN A 351 -11.75 -2.51 -8.33
CA GLN A 351 -12.51 -1.71 -7.36
C GLN A 351 -13.61 -0.94 -8.12
N ASN A 352 -14.80 -0.83 -7.53
CA ASN A 352 -15.92 -0.18 -8.20
C ASN A 352 -16.78 0.64 -7.24
N PHE A 353 -17.59 1.54 -7.83
CA PHE A 353 -18.55 2.39 -7.14
C PHE A 353 -19.84 2.42 -7.95
N LEU A 354 -21.00 2.29 -7.27
CA LEU A 354 -22.32 2.35 -7.87
C LEU A 354 -23.07 3.60 -7.40
#